data_37da10c112d92bc2e4a017ac7a992c9f
#
_entry.id   37da10c112d92bc2e4a017ac7a992c9f
#
_cell.length_a   1.000
_cell.length_b   1.000
_cell.length_c   1.000
_cell.angle_alpha   90.00
_cell.angle_beta   90.00
_cell.angle_gamma   90.00
#
_symmetry.space_group_name_H-M   'P 1'
#
loop_
_entity.id
_entity.type
_entity.pdbx_description
1 polymer ?
#
loop_
_entity_poly.entity_id
_entity_poly.type
_entity_poly.pdbx_seq_one_letter_code
_entity_poly.pdbx_strand_id
1 'polypeptide(L)'
;MRTRKLSISKKIKYLIIAIIVVVVFVITALSMNNVKKKMMDNARKLSTEIALVAADQISPEEIEVLVKAVSAKESMPHEYQDVMNKLIRINEISSIRYIYVMAKDGDNIYYLADGDKSEHEMPGTNNSKNHRNKHKWIIYSWYN
;
A
#
# COMPACT_ATOMS: atom_id res chain seq x y z
N MET A 1 39.26 42.74 21.60
CA MET A 1 38.50 42.09 20.52
C MET A 1 37.96 43.18 19.58
N ARG A 2 38.47 43.26 18.33
CA ARG A 2 38.04 44.27 17.35
C ARG A 2 36.82 43.75 16.57
N THR A 3 35.63 44.14 16.94
CA THR A 3 34.42 43.83 16.19
C THR A 3 34.47 44.55 14.83
N ARG A 4 34.75 43.80 13.75
CA ARG A 4 34.67 44.32 12.37
C ARG A 4 33.22 44.75 12.06
N LYS A 5 32.95 46.06 12.08
CA LYS A 5 31.66 46.59 11.63
C LYS A 5 31.54 46.28 10.14
N LEU A 6 30.66 45.36 9.78
CA LEU A 6 30.31 45.10 8.38
C LEU A 6 29.73 46.35 7.72
N SER A 7 30.22 46.71 6.53
CA SER A 7 29.66 47.82 5.73
C SER A 7 28.17 47.63 5.50
N ILE A 8 27.39 48.70 5.50
CA ILE A 8 25.91 48.69 5.31
C ILE A 8 25.54 47.89 4.04
N SER A 9 26.27 48.08 2.94
CA SER A 9 26.07 47.33 1.69
C SER A 9 26.19 45.80 1.88
N LYS A 10 27.12 45.31 2.71
CA LYS A 10 27.27 43.88 2.99
C LYS A 10 26.11 43.36 3.85
N LYS A 11 25.61 44.12 4.81
CA LYS A 11 24.46 43.79 5.62
C LYS A 11 23.20 43.62 4.78
N ILE A 12 22.96 44.52 3.84
CA ILE A 12 21.82 44.46 2.91
C ILE A 12 21.91 43.22 2.02
N LYS A 13 23.10 42.92 1.46
CA LYS A 13 23.29 41.67 0.67
C LYS A 13 22.98 40.43 1.43
N TYR A 14 23.46 40.27 2.66
CA TYR A 14 23.17 39.12 3.49
C TYR A 14 21.69 39.01 3.86
N LEU A 15 21.03 40.15 4.10
CA LEU A 15 19.58 40.14 4.37
C LEU A 15 18.79 39.66 3.15
N ILE A 16 19.12 40.10 1.95
CA ILE A 16 18.45 39.64 0.72
C ILE A 16 18.67 38.17 0.50
N ILE A 17 19.89 37.66 0.67
CA ILE A 17 20.20 36.22 0.56
C ILE A 17 19.40 35.41 1.58
N ALA A 18 19.34 35.88 2.83
CA ALA A 18 18.57 35.19 3.86
C ALA A 18 17.08 35.09 3.52
N ILE A 19 16.49 36.18 3.00
CA ILE A 19 15.08 36.17 2.57
C ILE A 19 14.88 35.18 1.42
N ILE A 20 15.75 35.16 0.41
CA ILE A 20 15.65 34.22 -0.71
C ILE A 20 15.71 32.76 -0.21
N VAL A 21 16.63 32.44 0.69
CA VAL A 21 16.78 31.09 1.25
C VAL A 21 15.50 30.67 1.99
N VAL A 22 14.92 31.55 2.79
CA VAL A 22 13.67 31.27 3.51
C VAL A 22 12.51 31.03 2.53
N VAL A 23 12.37 31.87 1.51
CA VAL A 23 11.31 31.72 0.50
C VAL A 23 11.45 30.41 -0.26
N VAL A 24 12.66 30.05 -0.71
CA VAL A 24 12.92 28.78 -1.40
C VAL A 24 12.59 27.60 -0.48
N PHE A 25 12.98 27.66 0.78
CA PHE A 25 12.69 26.60 1.75
C PHE A 25 11.19 26.40 1.95
N VAL A 26 10.42 27.47 2.10
CA VAL A 26 8.95 27.41 2.25
C VAL A 26 8.29 26.84 0.99
N ILE A 27 8.67 27.29 -0.19
CA ILE A 27 8.13 26.78 -1.46
C ILE A 27 8.43 25.29 -1.60
N THR A 28 9.65 24.86 -1.29
CA THR A 28 10.05 23.46 -1.37
C THR A 28 9.25 22.59 -0.41
N ALA A 29 9.08 23.03 0.83
CA ALA A 29 8.30 22.30 1.83
C ALA A 29 6.82 22.12 1.42
N LEU A 30 6.19 23.19 0.91
CA LEU A 30 4.81 23.14 0.40
C LEU A 30 4.69 22.21 -0.82
N SER A 31 5.64 22.30 -1.75
CA SER A 31 5.68 21.44 -2.94
C SER A 31 5.84 19.98 -2.59
N MET A 32 6.70 19.62 -1.65
CA MET A 32 6.88 18.23 -1.19
C MET A 32 5.59 17.65 -0.61
N ASN A 33 4.85 18.42 0.19
CA ASN A 33 3.59 17.96 0.77
C ASN A 33 2.53 17.70 -0.32
N ASN A 34 2.44 18.57 -1.31
CA ASN A 34 1.51 18.41 -2.43
C ASN A 34 1.86 17.19 -3.30
N VAL A 35 3.14 17.00 -3.61
CA VAL A 35 3.63 15.84 -4.38
C VAL A 35 3.33 14.55 -3.63
N LYS A 36 3.66 14.49 -2.33
CA LYS A 36 3.38 13.32 -1.49
C LYS A 36 1.89 12.96 -1.47
N LYS A 37 1.00 13.96 -1.34
CA LYS A 37 -0.45 13.75 -1.38
C LYS A 37 -0.89 13.17 -2.73
N LYS A 38 -0.47 13.79 -3.84
CA LYS A 38 -0.80 13.29 -5.19
C LYS A 38 -0.28 11.88 -5.44
N MET A 39 0.94 11.58 -5.02
CA MET A 39 1.49 10.21 -5.14
C MET A 39 0.68 9.19 -4.32
N MET A 40 0.23 9.57 -3.13
CA MET A 40 -0.60 8.74 -2.29
C MET A 40 -1.96 8.47 -2.92
N ASP A 41 -2.60 9.51 -3.47
CA ASP A 41 -3.91 9.41 -4.10
C ASP A 41 -3.83 8.57 -5.40
N ASN A 42 -2.79 8.76 -6.20
CA ASN A 42 -2.54 7.92 -7.39
C ASN A 42 -2.29 6.46 -7.01
N ALA A 43 -1.50 6.20 -5.97
CA ALA A 43 -1.27 4.84 -5.50
C ALA A 43 -2.55 4.17 -4.99
N ARG A 44 -3.43 4.91 -4.30
CA ARG A 44 -4.74 4.40 -3.87
C ARG A 44 -5.62 4.06 -5.07
N LYS A 45 -5.71 4.97 -6.05
CA LYS A 45 -6.51 4.77 -7.25
C LYS A 45 -6.04 3.53 -8.00
N LEU A 46 -4.75 3.42 -8.29
CA LEU A 46 -4.16 2.27 -8.96
C LEU A 46 -4.44 0.97 -8.18
N SER A 47 -4.24 0.98 -6.87
CA SER A 47 -4.53 -0.17 -6.03
C SER A 47 -6.00 -0.60 -6.12
N THR A 48 -6.94 0.35 -6.12
CA THR A 48 -8.37 0.05 -6.25
C THR A 48 -8.71 -0.52 -7.64
N GLU A 49 -8.15 0.05 -8.69
CA GLU A 49 -8.37 -0.44 -10.07
C GLU A 49 -7.89 -1.88 -10.25
N ILE A 50 -6.68 -2.19 -9.79
CA ILE A 50 -6.14 -3.56 -9.89
C ILE A 50 -6.95 -4.52 -9.05
N ALA A 51 -7.39 -4.06 -7.94
CA ALA A 51 -8.22 -4.82 -7.08
C ALA A 51 -9.59 -5.18 -7.71
N LEU A 52 -10.24 -4.24 -8.39
CA LEU A 52 -11.45 -4.52 -9.16
C LEU A 52 -11.19 -5.53 -10.29
N VAL A 53 -10.04 -5.42 -10.96
CA VAL A 53 -9.63 -6.41 -11.97
C VAL A 53 -9.46 -7.80 -11.36
N ALA A 54 -8.84 -7.91 -10.19
CA ALA A 54 -8.70 -9.19 -9.50
C ALA A 54 -10.06 -9.77 -9.11
N ALA A 55 -10.95 -8.90 -8.64
CA ALA A 55 -12.30 -9.27 -8.29
C ALA A 55 -13.12 -9.79 -9.46
N ASP A 56 -12.95 -9.23 -10.62
CA ASP A 56 -13.63 -9.67 -11.85
C ASP A 56 -13.13 -11.03 -12.36
N GLN A 57 -11.89 -11.38 -12.04
CA GLN A 57 -11.27 -12.65 -12.47
C GLN A 57 -11.50 -13.82 -11.51
N ILE A 58 -11.85 -13.55 -10.26
CA ILE A 58 -12.07 -14.58 -9.23
C ILE A 58 -13.56 -14.70 -9.01
N SER A 59 -14.11 -15.90 -9.24
CA SER A 59 -15.55 -16.11 -9.09
C SER A 59 -15.95 -16.17 -7.60
N PRO A 60 -17.21 -15.79 -7.27
CA PRO A 60 -17.73 -15.94 -5.92
C PRO A 60 -17.66 -17.38 -5.41
N GLU A 61 -17.88 -18.36 -6.30
CA GLU A 61 -17.84 -19.79 -6.00
C GLU A 61 -16.43 -20.23 -5.57
N GLU A 62 -15.37 -19.76 -6.25
CA GLU A 62 -13.99 -20.03 -5.86
C GLU A 62 -13.71 -19.47 -4.46
N ILE A 63 -14.18 -18.27 -4.16
CA ILE A 63 -14.01 -17.66 -2.82
C ILE A 63 -14.77 -18.46 -1.76
N GLU A 64 -16.00 -18.87 -2.02
CA GLU A 64 -16.81 -19.64 -1.06
C GLU A 64 -16.15 -20.98 -0.71
N VAL A 65 -15.57 -21.68 -1.70
CA VAL A 65 -14.83 -22.92 -1.48
C VAL A 65 -13.61 -22.68 -0.59
N LEU A 66 -12.84 -21.62 -0.84
CA LEU A 66 -11.67 -21.27 -0.02
C LEU A 66 -12.06 -20.91 1.41
N VAL A 67 -13.12 -20.13 1.59
CA VAL A 67 -13.62 -19.76 2.93
C VAL A 67 -14.04 -21.01 3.71
N LYS A 68 -14.75 -21.94 3.08
CA LYS A 68 -15.16 -23.21 3.72
C LYS A 68 -13.96 -24.04 4.12
N ALA A 69 -12.96 -24.20 3.23
CA ALA A 69 -11.75 -24.98 3.52
C ALA A 69 -10.95 -24.39 4.68
N VAL A 70 -10.75 -23.06 4.71
CA VAL A 70 -10.06 -22.38 5.79
C VAL A 70 -10.83 -22.51 7.12
N SER A 71 -12.16 -22.36 7.10
CA SER A 71 -13.00 -22.45 8.29
C SER A 71 -13.02 -23.87 8.85
N ALA A 72 -13.05 -24.88 7.99
CA ALA A 72 -13.04 -26.28 8.38
C ALA A 72 -11.65 -26.81 8.74
N LYS A 73 -10.59 -26.03 8.49
CA LYS A 73 -9.18 -26.43 8.61
C LYS A 73 -8.85 -27.69 7.78
N GLU A 74 -9.47 -27.80 6.64
CA GLU A 74 -9.26 -28.88 5.67
C GLU A 74 -8.04 -28.59 4.79
N SER A 75 -7.62 -29.61 4.02
CA SER A 75 -6.60 -29.43 2.99
C SER A 75 -7.08 -28.46 1.91
N MET A 76 -6.16 -27.61 1.39
CA MET A 76 -6.51 -26.63 0.38
C MET A 76 -7.10 -27.30 -0.86
N PRO A 77 -8.26 -26.83 -1.33
CA PRO A 77 -8.90 -27.35 -2.53
C PRO A 77 -8.13 -26.97 -3.79
N HIS A 78 -8.49 -27.60 -4.92
CA HIS A 78 -7.84 -27.31 -6.22
C HIS A 78 -8.01 -25.85 -6.65
N GLU A 79 -9.14 -25.24 -6.33
CA GLU A 79 -9.48 -23.84 -6.60
C GLU A 79 -8.49 -22.85 -5.98
N TYR A 80 -7.84 -23.24 -4.89
CA TYR A 80 -6.78 -22.44 -4.28
C TYR A 80 -5.63 -22.16 -5.26
N GLN A 81 -5.19 -23.20 -5.99
CA GLN A 81 -4.11 -23.05 -6.96
C GLN A 81 -4.52 -22.17 -8.14
N ASP A 82 -5.78 -22.26 -8.57
CA ASP A 82 -6.32 -21.44 -9.66
C ASP A 82 -6.40 -19.97 -9.25
N VAL A 83 -6.91 -19.69 -8.06
CA VAL A 83 -6.94 -18.32 -7.51
C VAL A 83 -5.53 -17.76 -7.34
N MET A 84 -4.59 -18.53 -6.78
CA MET A 84 -3.19 -18.12 -6.69
C MET A 84 -2.58 -17.79 -8.04
N ASN A 85 -2.79 -18.62 -9.05
CA ASN A 85 -2.25 -18.39 -10.39
C ASN A 85 -2.82 -17.12 -11.03
N LYS A 86 -4.11 -16.82 -10.81
CA LYS A 86 -4.74 -15.56 -11.23
C LYS A 86 -4.09 -14.37 -10.55
N LEU A 87 -3.91 -14.40 -9.22
CA LEU A 87 -3.27 -13.33 -8.46
C LEU A 87 -1.82 -13.11 -8.87
N ILE A 88 -1.04 -14.17 -9.03
CA ILE A 88 0.35 -14.11 -9.49
C ILE A 88 0.42 -13.44 -10.87
N ARG A 89 -0.46 -13.80 -11.80
CA ARG A 89 -0.51 -13.19 -13.13
C ARG A 89 -0.84 -11.70 -13.06
N ILE A 90 -1.78 -11.30 -12.23
CA ILE A 90 -2.12 -9.88 -12.01
C ILE A 90 -0.93 -9.14 -11.39
N ASN A 91 -0.24 -9.74 -10.42
CA ASN A 91 0.94 -9.16 -9.79
C ASN A 91 2.09 -8.94 -10.79
N GLU A 92 2.29 -9.89 -11.74
CA GLU A 92 3.33 -9.78 -12.78
C GLU A 92 3.11 -8.62 -13.74
N ILE A 93 1.86 -8.34 -14.12
CA ILE A 93 1.53 -7.27 -15.09
C ILE A 93 1.26 -5.92 -14.44
N SER A 94 1.16 -5.87 -13.11
CA SER A 94 0.88 -4.65 -12.34
C SER A 94 2.14 -4.14 -11.63
N SER A 95 2.16 -2.84 -11.33
CA SER A 95 3.20 -2.22 -10.50
C SER A 95 2.96 -2.41 -9.00
N ILE A 96 2.08 -3.32 -8.61
CA ILE A 96 1.78 -3.65 -7.21
C ILE A 96 2.76 -4.71 -6.73
N ARG A 97 3.27 -4.53 -5.53
CA ARG A 97 4.21 -5.47 -4.92
C ARG A 97 3.51 -6.67 -4.29
N TYR A 98 2.33 -6.45 -3.72
CA TYR A 98 1.58 -7.47 -2.98
C TYR A 98 0.11 -7.42 -3.34
N ILE A 99 -0.51 -8.57 -3.54
CA ILE A 99 -1.94 -8.74 -3.78
C ILE A 99 -2.42 -9.97 -3.00
N TYR A 100 -3.47 -9.79 -2.21
CA TYR A 100 -4.01 -10.84 -1.33
C TYR A 100 -5.52 -10.91 -1.47
N VAL A 101 -6.06 -12.12 -1.28
CA VAL A 101 -7.49 -12.34 -1.01
C VAL A 101 -7.63 -12.64 0.47
N MET A 102 -8.52 -11.92 1.14
CA MET A 102 -8.76 -12.07 2.56
C MET A 102 -10.25 -12.22 2.84
N ALA A 103 -10.60 -12.99 3.85
CA ALA A 103 -11.95 -13.07 4.40
C ALA A 103 -11.98 -12.45 5.80
N LYS A 104 -13.11 -11.83 6.13
CA LYS A 104 -13.39 -11.29 7.46
C LYS A 104 -14.45 -12.17 8.14
N ASP A 105 -14.16 -12.62 9.36
CA ASP A 105 -15.09 -13.32 10.23
C ASP A 105 -15.07 -12.66 11.62
N GLY A 106 -16.13 -11.93 11.93
CA GLY A 106 -16.20 -11.08 13.12
C GLY A 106 -15.06 -10.03 13.11
N ASP A 107 -14.21 -10.08 14.13
CA ASP A 107 -13.04 -9.20 14.27
C ASP A 107 -11.74 -9.81 13.69
N ASN A 108 -11.80 -11.02 13.17
CA ASN A 108 -10.66 -11.70 12.60
C ASN A 108 -10.61 -11.51 11.08
N ILE A 109 -9.38 -11.40 10.55
CA ILE A 109 -9.10 -11.33 9.12
C ILE A 109 -8.14 -12.46 8.80
N TYR A 110 -8.52 -13.30 7.84
CA TYR A 110 -7.77 -14.48 7.43
C TYR A 110 -7.32 -14.33 5.98
N TYR A 111 -6.08 -14.73 5.68
CA TYR A 111 -5.63 -14.90 4.32
C TYR A 111 -6.31 -16.12 3.68
N LEU A 112 -6.85 -15.91 2.48
CA LEU A 112 -7.38 -16.97 1.63
C LEU A 112 -6.40 -17.36 0.54
N ALA A 113 -5.79 -16.37 -0.12
CA ALA A 113 -4.78 -16.58 -1.15
C ALA A 113 -3.81 -15.39 -1.22
N ASP A 114 -2.56 -15.66 -1.58
CA ASP A 114 -1.47 -14.69 -1.69
C ASP A 114 -0.81 -14.78 -3.08
N GLY A 115 -0.80 -13.67 -3.81
CA GLY A 115 -0.18 -13.56 -5.13
C GLY A 115 1.33 -13.27 -5.11
N ASP A 116 2.00 -13.32 -3.95
CA ASP A 116 3.45 -13.17 -3.87
C ASP A 116 4.14 -14.51 -4.21
N LYS A 117 5.12 -14.47 -5.12
CA LYS A 117 5.90 -15.66 -5.50
C LYS A 117 7.00 -16.03 -4.52
N SER A 118 7.47 -15.08 -3.74
CA SER A 118 8.67 -15.24 -2.91
C SER A 118 8.38 -15.63 -1.47
N GLU A 119 7.29 -15.12 -0.89
CA GLU A 119 6.90 -15.34 0.51
C GLU A 119 5.37 -15.42 0.57
N HIS A 120 4.82 -16.63 0.48
CA HIS A 120 3.37 -16.83 0.59
C HIS A 120 2.93 -16.89 2.05
N GLU A 121 1.93 -16.09 2.40
CA GLU A 121 1.21 -16.28 3.65
C GLU A 121 0.33 -17.53 3.54
N MET A 122 0.41 -18.39 4.57
CA MET A 122 -0.39 -19.61 4.59
C MET A 122 -1.88 -19.30 4.71
N PRO A 123 -2.74 -19.95 3.93
CA PRO A 123 -4.18 -19.83 4.05
C PRO A 123 -4.62 -20.08 5.50
N GLY A 124 -5.57 -19.26 5.98
CA GLY A 124 -6.04 -19.33 7.36
C GLY A 124 -5.18 -18.59 8.39
N THR A 125 -4.05 -17.99 8.01
CA THR A 125 -3.25 -17.15 8.91
C THR A 125 -4.07 -15.93 9.34
N ASN A 126 -4.19 -15.74 10.67
CA ASN A 126 -4.93 -14.61 11.23
C ASN A 126 -4.08 -13.34 11.21
N ASN A 127 -4.51 -12.34 10.48
CA ASN A 127 -3.82 -11.05 10.32
C ASN A 127 -4.20 -10.00 11.39
N SER A 128 -5.17 -10.27 12.26
CA SER A 128 -5.61 -9.29 13.27
C SER A 128 -4.50 -8.81 14.21
N LYS A 129 -3.47 -9.63 14.42
CA LYS A 129 -2.31 -9.32 15.27
C LYS A 129 -1.19 -8.56 14.56
N ASN A 130 -1.18 -8.52 13.23
CA ASN A 130 -0.06 -8.01 12.43
C ASN A 130 -0.23 -6.56 11.96
N HIS A 131 -1.28 -5.87 12.41
CA HIS A 131 -1.60 -4.49 12.02
C HIS A 131 -0.55 -3.43 12.41
N ARG A 132 0.51 -3.80 13.14
CA ARG A 132 1.54 -2.84 13.59
C ARG A 132 2.73 -2.65 12.65
N ASN A 133 2.91 -3.47 11.62
CA ASN A 133 4.06 -3.37 10.72
C ASN A 133 3.66 -3.25 9.24
N LYS A 134 3.62 -1.98 8.81
CA LYS A 134 4.18 -1.49 7.55
C LYS A 134 3.79 -2.21 6.26
N HIS A 135 2.58 -2.15 5.75
CA HIS A 135 2.45 -2.06 4.28
C HIS A 135 0.98 -1.82 3.92
N LYS A 136 0.76 -1.06 2.84
CA LYS A 136 -0.57 -0.74 2.32
C LYS A 136 -1.31 -2.00 1.90
N TRP A 137 -2.36 -2.31 2.62
CA TRP A 137 -3.25 -3.43 2.38
C TRP A 137 -4.34 -3.03 1.38
N ILE A 138 -4.58 -3.89 0.38
CA ILE A 138 -5.82 -3.86 -0.38
C ILE A 138 -6.70 -4.92 0.25
N ILE A 139 -7.65 -4.48 1.06
CA ILE A 139 -8.63 -5.36 1.71
C ILE A 139 -9.82 -5.43 0.76
N TYR A 140 -10.16 -6.62 0.29
CA TYR A 140 -11.45 -6.91 -0.28
C TYR A 140 -12.31 -7.60 0.75
N SER A 141 -13.32 -6.91 1.20
CA SER A 141 -14.43 -7.51 1.92
C SER A 141 -15.46 -7.96 0.87
N TRP A 142 -15.54 -9.25 0.59
CA TRP A 142 -16.53 -9.89 -0.25
C TRP A 142 -17.72 -10.40 0.53
N TYR A 143 -18.10 -9.81 1.63
CA TYR A 143 -19.36 -10.13 2.29
C TYR A 143 -20.01 -8.88 2.89
N ASN A 144 -21.14 -8.49 2.29
CA ASN A 144 -22.27 -7.90 2.99
C ASN A 144 -23.20 -9.03 3.41
#